data_cb5e5218ad220070c199c508b11a2a96
#
_entry.id   cb5e5218ad220070c199c508b11a2a96
#
_cell.length_a   1.000
_cell.length_b   1.000
_cell.length_c   1.000
_cell.angle_alpha   90.00
_cell.angle_beta   90.00
_cell.angle_gamma   90.00
#
_symmetry.space_group_name_H-M   'P 1'
#
loop_
_entity.id
_entity.type
_entity.pdbx_description
1 polymer ?
#
loop_
_entity_poly.entity_id
_entity_poly.type
_entity_poly.pdbx_seq_one_letter_code
_entity_poly.pdbx_strand_id
1 'polypeptide(L)' 'MRSRSEHLQWCKDRALEYWRAGNIQDAVASMVSDLNKHPETKTANQSMMALGIIYVMQNDHDGVQRWIEGFR' A
#
# COMPACT_ATOMS: atom_id res chain seq x y z
N MET A 1 -13.77 -4.38 16.05
CA MET A 1 -12.43 -4.00 15.60
C MET A 1 -11.92 -5.00 14.58
N ARG A 2 -11.33 -4.54 13.50
CA ARG A 2 -10.82 -5.45 12.47
C ARG A 2 -9.60 -6.20 12.97
N SER A 3 -9.45 -7.47 12.57
CA SER A 3 -8.21 -8.18 12.76
C SER A 3 -7.11 -7.56 11.88
N ARG A 4 -5.86 -7.94 12.14
CA ARG A 4 -4.74 -7.47 11.34
C ARG A 4 -4.93 -7.82 9.86
N SER A 5 -5.31 -9.06 9.57
CA SER A 5 -5.49 -9.50 8.18
C SER A 5 -6.65 -8.80 7.49
N GLU A 6 -7.75 -8.57 8.20
CA GLU A 6 -8.88 -7.83 7.65
C GLU A 6 -8.50 -6.37 7.35
N HIS A 7 -7.78 -5.73 8.27
CA HIS A 7 -7.33 -4.37 8.07
C HIS A 7 -6.34 -4.29 6.91
N LEU A 8 -5.40 -5.23 6.84
CA LEU A 8 -4.43 -5.27 5.75
C LEU A 8 -5.13 -5.44 4.39
N GLN A 9 -6.11 -6.32 4.32
CA GLN A 9 -6.87 -6.52 3.08
C GLN A 9 -7.63 -5.27 2.69
N TRP A 10 -8.21 -4.56 3.66
CA TRP A 10 -8.89 -3.29 3.42
C TRP A 10 -7.93 -2.24 2.86
N CYS A 11 -6.71 -2.16 3.41
CA CYS A 11 -5.68 -1.25 2.90
C CYS A 11 -5.34 -1.56 1.44
N LYS A 12 -5.16 -2.85 1.14
CA LYS A 12 -4.84 -3.28 -0.24
C LYS A 12 -5.97 -2.96 -1.20
N ASP A 13 -7.21 -3.21 -0.81
CA ASP A 13 -8.37 -2.97 -1.68
C ASP A 13 -8.49 -1.48 -2.02
N ARG A 14 -8.29 -0.61 -1.05
CA ARG A 14 -8.33 0.84 -1.28
C ARG A 14 -7.21 1.28 -2.20
N ALA A 15 -6.00 0.79 -1.96
CA ALA A 15 -4.85 1.13 -2.79
C ALA A 15 -5.04 0.65 -4.23
N LEU A 16 -5.59 -0.54 -4.42
CA LEU A 16 -5.83 -1.09 -5.75
C LEU A 16 -6.89 -0.29 -6.52
N GLU A 17 -7.85 0.33 -5.85
CA GLU A 17 -8.80 1.22 -6.51
C GLU A 17 -8.09 2.40 -7.17
N TYR A 18 -7.16 3.04 -6.46
CA TYR A 18 -6.35 4.11 -7.03
C TYR A 18 -5.47 3.60 -8.15
N TRP A 19 -4.87 2.43 -7.97
CA TRP A 19 -4.01 1.82 -8.97
C TRP A 19 -4.76 1.56 -10.28
N ARG A 20 -5.98 1.04 -10.21
CA ARG A 20 -6.81 0.76 -11.38
C ARG A 20 -7.18 2.04 -12.13
N ALA A 21 -7.30 3.14 -11.42
CA ALA A 21 -7.57 4.44 -12.03
C ALA A 21 -6.33 5.08 -12.67
N GLY A 22 -5.17 4.40 -12.58
CA GLY A 22 -3.91 4.92 -13.10
C GLY A 22 -3.21 5.87 -12.15
N ASN A 23 -3.71 6.02 -10.92
CA ASN A 23 -3.21 6.98 -9.94
C ASN A 23 -2.29 6.29 -8.95
N ILE A 24 -1.09 5.93 -9.41
CA ILE A 24 -0.16 5.14 -8.61
C ILE A 24 0.39 5.91 -7.41
N GLN A 25 0.54 7.22 -7.52
CA GLN A 25 1.00 8.04 -6.40
C GLN A 25 0.01 7.97 -5.23
N ASP A 26 -1.28 8.13 -5.52
CA ASP A 26 -2.31 8.04 -4.50
C ASP A 26 -2.48 6.61 -3.99
N ALA A 27 -2.24 5.61 -4.84
CA ALA A 27 -2.27 4.21 -4.41
C ALA A 27 -1.23 3.96 -3.30
N VAL A 28 0.00 4.41 -3.49
CA VAL A 28 1.06 4.26 -2.50
C VAL A 28 0.74 5.10 -1.25
N ALA A 29 0.31 6.34 -1.42
CA ALA A 29 -0.03 7.21 -0.30
C ALA A 29 -1.17 6.62 0.54
N SER A 30 -2.20 6.09 -0.11
CA SER A 30 -3.32 5.43 0.56
C SER A 30 -2.84 4.23 1.38
N MET A 31 -2.00 3.38 0.79
CA MET A 31 -1.49 2.19 1.48
C MET A 31 -0.72 2.57 2.73
N VAL A 32 0.22 3.52 2.63
CA VAL A 32 1.03 3.96 3.76
C VAL A 32 0.15 4.57 4.86
N SER A 33 -0.76 5.45 4.48
CA SER A 33 -1.67 6.10 5.43
C SER A 33 -2.54 5.08 6.16
N ASP A 34 -3.13 4.15 5.41
CA ASP A 34 -4.06 3.18 5.98
C ASP A 34 -3.36 2.15 6.86
N LEU A 35 -2.13 1.75 6.53
CA LEU A 35 -1.34 0.87 7.38
C LEU A 35 -1.07 1.50 8.75
N ASN A 36 -0.91 2.81 8.80
CA ASN A 36 -0.65 3.53 10.05
C ASN A 36 -1.87 3.66 10.96
N LYS A 37 -3.05 3.33 10.47
CA LYS A 37 -4.30 3.44 11.26
C LYS A 37 -4.53 2.27 12.21
N HIS A 38 -3.77 1.18 12.08
CA HIS A 38 -3.94 0.00 12.91
C HIS A 38 -2.62 -0.33 13.61
N PRO A 39 -2.64 -0.57 14.95
CA PRO A 39 -1.39 -0.80 15.70
C PRO A 39 -0.55 -1.96 15.16
N GLU A 40 -1.19 -3.02 14.67
CA GLU A 40 -0.49 -4.20 14.19
C GLU A 40 0.14 -4.01 12.81
N THR A 41 -0.34 -3.04 12.03
CA THR A 41 0.22 -2.73 10.71
C THR A 41 1.07 -1.45 10.72
N LYS A 42 0.98 -0.66 11.78
CA LYS A 42 1.70 0.61 11.92
C LYS A 42 3.21 0.43 11.88
N THR A 43 3.69 -0.72 12.32
CA THR A 43 5.11 -1.04 12.33
C THR A 43 5.56 -1.70 11.05
N ALA A 44 4.74 -1.64 9.99
CA ALA A 44 5.11 -2.15 8.69
C ALA A 44 6.48 -1.62 8.30
N ASN A 45 7.26 -2.48 7.68
CA ASN A 45 8.66 -2.27 7.39
C ASN A 45 8.88 -0.96 6.60
N GLN A 46 9.71 -0.07 7.14
CA GLN A 46 10.05 1.19 6.48
C GLN A 46 10.69 0.97 5.11
N SER A 47 11.43 -0.12 4.95
CA SER A 47 12.01 -0.48 3.65
C SER A 47 10.94 -0.74 2.60
N MET A 48 9.85 -1.38 3.00
CA MET A 48 8.72 -1.60 2.09
C MET A 48 8.05 -0.29 1.68
N MET A 49 7.92 0.65 2.61
CA MET A 49 7.37 1.98 2.29
C MET A 49 8.26 2.72 1.30
N ALA A 50 9.58 2.66 1.49
CA ALA A 50 10.53 3.28 0.59
C ALA A 50 10.45 2.67 -0.82
N LEU A 51 10.27 1.36 -0.93
CA LEU A 51 10.09 0.71 -2.23
C LEU A 51 8.88 1.24 -2.99
N GLY A 52 7.77 1.46 -2.29
CA GLY A 52 6.57 2.04 -2.90
C GLY A 52 6.85 3.40 -3.51
N ILE A 53 7.58 4.25 -2.79
CA ILE A 53 7.97 5.57 -3.27
C ILE A 53 8.86 5.46 -4.51
N ILE A 54 9.81 4.53 -4.51
CA ILE A 54 10.71 4.30 -5.64
C ILE A 54 9.91 3.90 -6.89
N TYR A 55 8.97 3.00 -6.76
CA TYR A 55 8.12 2.58 -7.88
C TYR A 55 7.34 3.77 -8.46
N VAL A 56 6.82 4.65 -7.60
CA VAL A 56 6.12 5.86 -8.04
C VAL A 56 7.07 6.78 -8.81
N MET A 57 8.28 6.98 -8.29
CA MET A 57 9.28 7.83 -8.94
C MET A 57 9.68 7.32 -10.31
N GLN A 58 9.68 6.00 -10.50
CA GLN A 58 9.98 5.35 -11.77
C GLN A 58 8.75 5.24 -12.67
N ASN A 59 7.58 5.67 -12.19
CA ASN A 59 6.31 5.51 -12.90
C ASN A 59 6.06 4.04 -13.26
N ASP A 60 6.41 3.13 -12.35
CA ASP A 60 6.32 1.68 -12.55
C ASP A 60 4.97 1.18 -12.05
N HIS A 61 3.96 1.23 -12.92
CA HIS A 61 2.59 0.85 -12.61
C HIS A 61 2.50 -0.62 -12.16
N ASP A 62 3.15 -1.52 -12.86
CA ASP A 62 3.16 -2.94 -12.48
C ASP A 62 3.90 -3.18 -11.18
N GLY A 63 4.99 -2.45 -10.94
CA GLY A 63 5.74 -2.51 -9.71
C GLY A 63 4.90 -2.11 -8.51
N VAL A 64 4.08 -1.06 -8.65
CA VAL A 64 3.18 -0.62 -7.59
C VAL A 64 2.16 -1.70 -7.27
N GLN A 65 1.58 -2.35 -8.28
CA GLN A 65 0.65 -3.46 -8.04
C GLN A 65 1.30 -4.58 -7.24
N ARG A 66 2.48 -5.03 -7.67
CA ARG A 66 3.22 -6.09 -6.96
C ARG A 66 3.57 -5.69 -5.54
N TRP A 67 3.91 -4.42 -5.35
CA TRP A 67 4.22 -3.89 -4.03
C TRP A 67 3.00 -3.96 -3.09
N ILE A 68 1.83 -3.53 -3.58
CA ILE A 68 0.59 -3.58 -2.79
C ILE A 68 0.25 -5.03 -2.42
N GLU A 69 0.30 -5.92 -3.40
CA GLU A 69 -0.07 -7.33 -3.20
C GLU A 69 0.95 -8.09 -2.36
N GLY A 70 2.17 -7.60 -2.25
CA GLY A 70 3.24 -8.23 -1.48
C GLY A 70 3.13 -8.05 0.02
N PHE A 71 2.30 -7.16 0.52
CA PHE A 71 2.12 -6.98 1.96
C PHE A 71 1.40 -8.19 2.58
N ARG A 72 1.91 -8.64 3.74
CA ARG A 72 1.36 -9.81 4.45
C ARG A 72 1.24 -9.57 5.94
#